data_8f7c1cf2ff90b78dbac59910ad4d5532
#
_entry.id   8f7c1cf2ff90b78dbac59910ad4d5532
#
_cell.length_a   1.000
_cell.length_b   1.000
_cell.length_c   1.000
_cell.angle_alpha   90.00
_cell.angle_beta   90.00
_cell.angle_gamma   90.00
#
_symmetry.space_group_name_H-M   'P 1'
#
loop_
_entity.id
_entity.type
_entity.pdbx_description
1 polymer ?
#
loop_
_entity_poly.entity_id
_entity_poly.type
_entity_poly.pdbx_seq_one_letter_code
_entity_poly.pdbx_strand_id
1 'polypeptide(L)'
;MGVGIVGQLYLWPKRTIPYAVDPSFRLPERLAAAVAHWNARTGIRFVKRGAEPDYVLVAREPGMALGDVGRRGGVQKLRLGDGCTVGSIIHELGHAVGLWHEHCRPDRDQWVTIDAESIEDGREDDFRIDFIGGAAAPTCNLGAYDYGSIMHYGPFGCAKDPDFPTIIPRRPVPNGVEMGQRVALSAGDVAAVEQLYAGVRGPAAPR
;
A
#
# COMPACT_ATOMS: atom_id res chain seq x y z
N MET A 1 -9.94 7.23 1.25
CA MET A 1 -9.19 7.95 0.23
C MET A 1 -7.73 7.75 0.51
N GLY A 2 -6.76 8.29 -0.26
CA GLY A 2 -5.40 7.78 -0.17
C GLY A 2 -4.37 8.77 -0.68
N VAL A 3 -3.14 8.32 -0.76
CA VAL A 3 -2.05 9.00 -1.44
C VAL A 3 -1.47 8.07 -2.50
N GLY A 4 -1.22 8.58 -3.68
CA GLY A 4 -0.71 7.81 -4.81
C GLY A 4 0.54 8.42 -5.43
N ILE A 5 1.33 7.56 -6.09
CA ILE A 5 2.49 8.00 -6.85
C ILE A 5 2.03 8.77 -8.11
N VAL A 6 2.70 9.88 -8.42
CA VAL A 6 2.40 10.70 -9.60
C VAL A 6 3.13 10.17 -10.83
N GLY A 7 2.39 9.97 -11.91
CA GLY A 7 2.92 9.65 -13.24
C GLY A 7 2.32 8.40 -13.86
N GLN A 8 1.88 8.51 -15.11
CA GLN A 8 1.24 7.39 -15.83
C GLN A 8 2.16 6.17 -16.04
N LEU A 9 3.48 6.38 -16.04
CA LEU A 9 4.45 5.30 -16.18
C LEU A 9 4.44 4.32 -15.02
N TYR A 10 4.00 4.80 -13.85
CA TYR A 10 3.88 3.98 -12.63
C TYR A 10 2.54 3.22 -12.54
N LEU A 11 1.62 3.48 -13.45
CA LEU A 11 0.33 2.80 -13.46
C LEU A 11 0.39 1.55 -14.34
N TRP A 12 -0.28 0.50 -13.89
CA TRP A 12 -0.35 -0.74 -14.64
C TRP A 12 -1.32 -0.61 -15.81
N PRO A 13 -0.88 -0.96 -17.05
CA PRO A 13 -1.73 -0.92 -18.23
C PRO A 13 -2.99 -1.78 -18.02
N LYS A 14 -4.12 -1.29 -18.52
CA LYS A 14 -5.42 -1.98 -18.43
C LYS A 14 -5.83 -2.35 -17.00
N ARG A 15 -5.29 -1.63 -15.98
CA ARG A 15 -5.55 -1.95 -14.57
C ARG A 15 -5.23 -3.41 -14.21
N THR A 16 -4.29 -4.04 -14.92
CA THR A 16 -3.96 -5.45 -14.78
C THR A 16 -2.53 -5.60 -14.28
N ILE A 17 -2.37 -6.33 -13.17
CA ILE A 17 -1.10 -6.56 -12.50
C ILE A 17 -0.76 -8.05 -12.60
N PRO A 18 0.12 -8.44 -13.52
CA PRO A 18 0.60 -9.82 -13.59
C PRO A 18 1.46 -10.12 -12.36
N TYR A 19 1.28 -11.29 -11.77
CA TYR A 19 2.15 -11.73 -10.67
C TYR A 19 2.57 -13.19 -10.81
N ALA A 20 3.78 -13.48 -10.35
CA ALA A 20 4.32 -14.81 -10.18
C ALA A 20 4.66 -15.05 -8.71
N VAL A 21 4.74 -16.29 -8.32
CA VAL A 21 5.06 -16.69 -6.94
C VAL A 21 6.35 -17.49 -6.98
N ASP A 22 7.34 -17.06 -6.19
CA ASP A 22 8.57 -17.80 -6.00
C ASP A 22 8.29 -19.14 -5.29
N PRO A 23 8.92 -20.25 -5.70
CA PRO A 23 8.72 -21.57 -5.06
C PRO A 23 9.00 -21.61 -3.56
N SER A 24 9.83 -20.71 -3.04
CA SER A 24 10.14 -20.61 -1.60
C SER A 24 9.04 -19.94 -0.77
N PHE A 25 8.05 -19.30 -1.41
CA PHE A 25 6.97 -18.59 -0.73
C PHE A 25 6.03 -19.55 0.01
N ARG A 26 5.70 -19.26 1.27
CA ARG A 26 5.03 -20.21 2.18
C ARG A 26 3.59 -19.87 2.54
N LEU A 27 3.02 -18.77 2.03
CA LEU A 27 1.68 -18.31 2.39
C LEU A 27 0.74 -18.23 1.16
N PRO A 28 0.63 -19.28 0.32
CA PRO A 28 -0.11 -19.19 -0.93
C PRO A 28 -1.60 -18.91 -0.73
N GLU A 29 -2.21 -19.45 0.33
CA GLU A 29 -3.64 -19.24 0.64
C GLU A 29 -3.92 -17.80 1.09
N ARG A 30 -3.02 -17.22 1.92
CA ARG A 30 -3.14 -15.82 2.34
C ARG A 30 -2.97 -14.88 1.16
N LEU A 31 -2.03 -15.16 0.25
CA LEU A 31 -1.87 -14.41 -0.99
C LEU A 31 -3.12 -14.53 -1.88
N ALA A 32 -3.67 -15.72 -2.04
CA ALA A 32 -4.87 -15.93 -2.83
C ALA A 32 -6.06 -15.13 -2.27
N ALA A 33 -6.23 -15.12 -0.94
CA ALA A 33 -7.26 -14.33 -0.26
C ALA A 33 -7.06 -12.82 -0.48
N ALA A 34 -5.83 -12.32 -0.36
CA ALA A 34 -5.51 -10.91 -0.60
C ALA A 34 -5.75 -10.49 -2.05
N VAL A 35 -5.34 -11.32 -3.03
CA VAL A 35 -5.60 -11.11 -4.46
C VAL A 35 -7.10 -11.10 -4.74
N ALA A 36 -7.86 -12.06 -4.18
CA ALA A 36 -9.31 -12.12 -4.32
C ALA A 36 -9.98 -10.86 -3.75
N HIS A 37 -9.50 -10.36 -2.60
CA HIS A 37 -10.00 -9.13 -1.99
C HIS A 37 -9.83 -7.92 -2.93
N TRP A 38 -8.62 -7.72 -3.49
CA TRP A 38 -8.35 -6.65 -4.45
C TRP A 38 -9.21 -6.76 -5.70
N ASN A 39 -9.29 -7.95 -6.29
CA ASN A 39 -10.05 -8.21 -7.50
C ASN A 39 -11.57 -8.01 -7.31
N ALA A 40 -12.08 -8.26 -6.11
CA ALA A 40 -13.50 -8.09 -5.79
C ALA A 40 -13.89 -6.65 -5.45
N ARG A 41 -12.96 -5.88 -4.87
CA ARG A 41 -13.27 -4.57 -4.28
C ARG A 41 -12.95 -3.38 -5.19
N THR A 42 -12.08 -3.56 -6.18
CA THR A 42 -11.60 -2.47 -7.04
C THR A 42 -11.66 -2.84 -8.52
N GLY A 43 -11.40 -1.84 -9.39
CA GLY A 43 -11.18 -2.06 -10.81
C GLY A 43 -9.84 -2.70 -11.18
N ILE A 44 -8.93 -2.92 -10.21
CA ILE A 44 -7.65 -3.59 -10.43
C ILE A 44 -7.86 -5.10 -10.59
N ARG A 45 -7.04 -5.72 -11.43
CA ARG A 45 -7.01 -7.17 -11.63
C ARG A 45 -5.60 -7.71 -11.44
N PHE A 46 -5.36 -8.39 -10.33
CA PHE A 46 -4.19 -9.23 -10.15
C PHE A 46 -4.43 -10.56 -10.86
N VAL A 47 -3.54 -10.90 -11.79
CA VAL A 47 -3.64 -12.11 -12.61
C VAL A 47 -2.34 -12.92 -12.53
N LYS A 48 -2.42 -14.24 -12.64
CA LYS A 48 -1.22 -15.06 -12.76
C LYS A 48 -0.49 -14.66 -14.05
N ARG A 49 0.85 -14.44 -13.92
CA ARG A 49 1.70 -14.08 -15.04
C ARG A 49 1.68 -15.16 -16.11
N GLY A 50 1.48 -14.76 -17.37
CA GLY A 50 1.74 -15.55 -18.56
C GLY A 50 3.16 -15.28 -19.10
N ALA A 51 3.26 -14.36 -20.05
CA ALA A 51 4.52 -13.96 -20.69
C ALA A 51 4.82 -12.46 -20.53
N GLU A 52 4.07 -11.76 -19.68
CA GLU A 52 4.23 -10.32 -19.48
C GLU A 52 5.66 -10.00 -19.00
N PRO A 53 6.33 -8.99 -19.62
CA PRO A 53 7.68 -8.59 -19.22
C PRO A 53 7.67 -7.89 -17.84
N ASP A 54 6.61 -7.12 -17.56
CA ASP A 54 6.44 -6.39 -16.30
C ASP A 54 5.50 -7.18 -15.38
N TYR A 55 5.98 -7.54 -14.21
CA TYR A 55 5.20 -8.29 -13.24
C TYR A 55 5.75 -8.19 -11.81
N VAL A 56 4.91 -8.53 -10.87
CA VAL A 56 5.27 -8.65 -9.46
C VAL A 56 5.69 -10.07 -9.14
N LEU A 57 6.91 -10.27 -8.67
CA LEU A 57 7.38 -11.55 -8.12
C LEU A 57 7.19 -11.56 -6.61
N VAL A 58 6.23 -12.35 -6.14
CA VAL A 58 6.00 -12.57 -4.71
C VAL A 58 7.04 -13.54 -4.20
N ALA A 59 7.91 -13.05 -3.32
CA ALA A 59 9.03 -13.81 -2.77
C ALA A 59 8.99 -13.84 -1.24
N ARG A 60 9.55 -14.90 -0.66
CA ARG A 60 9.75 -15.00 0.78
C ARG A 60 10.93 -14.16 1.22
N GLU A 61 10.74 -13.33 2.24
CA GLU A 61 11.80 -12.59 2.93
C GLU A 61 11.50 -12.56 4.43
N PRO A 62 12.21 -13.36 5.26
CA PRO A 62 11.94 -13.43 6.70
C PRO A 62 12.04 -12.07 7.39
N GLY A 63 11.07 -11.76 8.25
CA GLY A 63 11.04 -10.52 9.03
C GLY A 63 10.67 -9.26 8.25
N MET A 64 10.29 -9.39 6.98
CA MET A 64 10.06 -8.24 6.10
C MET A 64 8.66 -8.29 5.46
N ALA A 65 8.08 -7.12 5.24
CA ALA A 65 6.96 -6.91 4.33
C ALA A 65 7.28 -5.63 3.55
N LEU A 66 7.59 -5.76 2.26
CA LEU A 66 8.06 -4.63 1.44
C LEU A 66 7.77 -4.89 -0.04
N GLY A 67 7.17 -3.90 -0.70
CA GLY A 67 6.93 -3.88 -2.13
C GLY A 67 7.33 -2.55 -2.79
N ASP A 68 7.65 -2.60 -4.07
CA ASP A 68 7.82 -1.40 -4.88
C ASP A 68 6.47 -0.69 -5.08
N VAL A 69 6.48 0.65 -5.11
CA VAL A 69 5.27 1.47 -5.31
C VAL A 69 5.01 1.71 -6.79
N GLY A 70 3.85 1.25 -7.27
CA GLY A 70 3.46 1.32 -8.66
C GLY A 70 4.28 0.39 -9.57
N ARG A 71 4.05 0.48 -10.87
CA ARG A 71 4.79 -0.28 -11.88
C ARG A 71 6.19 0.30 -12.06
N ARG A 72 7.22 -0.54 -12.00
CA ARG A 72 8.64 -0.14 -12.20
C ARG A 72 9.22 -0.59 -13.53
N GLY A 73 8.51 -1.43 -14.28
CA GLY A 73 9.03 -2.12 -15.46
C GLY A 73 9.86 -3.35 -15.10
N GLY A 74 9.82 -4.38 -15.94
CA GLY A 74 10.48 -5.65 -15.68
C GLY A 74 9.92 -6.38 -14.45
N VAL A 75 10.80 -7.08 -13.75
CA VAL A 75 10.47 -7.84 -12.53
C VAL A 75 10.62 -6.94 -11.32
N GLN A 76 9.53 -6.73 -10.56
CA GLN A 76 9.57 -6.07 -9.26
C GLN A 76 9.19 -7.05 -8.15
N LYS A 77 9.86 -6.97 -7.00
CA LYS A 77 9.67 -7.93 -5.91
C LYS A 77 8.68 -7.43 -4.87
N LEU A 78 7.76 -8.29 -4.50
CA LEU A 78 6.97 -8.18 -3.29
C LEU A 78 7.54 -9.19 -2.28
N ARG A 79 8.19 -8.69 -1.23
CA ARG A 79 8.88 -9.49 -0.22
C ARG A 79 7.98 -9.64 0.99
N LEU A 80 7.68 -10.89 1.37
CA LEU A 80 6.74 -11.21 2.44
C LEU A 80 7.34 -12.23 3.40
N GLY A 81 7.39 -11.88 4.68
CA GLY A 81 7.79 -12.77 5.76
C GLY A 81 6.69 -13.75 6.16
N ASP A 82 7.08 -14.81 6.86
CA ASP A 82 6.17 -15.90 7.27
C ASP A 82 5.05 -15.43 8.23
N GLY A 83 5.25 -14.29 8.92
CA GLY A 83 4.27 -13.68 9.81
C GLY A 83 3.20 -12.82 9.14
N CYS A 84 3.30 -12.55 7.83
CA CYS A 84 2.35 -11.69 7.13
C CYS A 84 0.93 -12.23 7.20
N THR A 85 0.00 -11.40 7.66
CA THR A 85 -1.44 -11.68 7.64
C THR A 85 -2.02 -11.41 6.25
N VAL A 86 -3.25 -11.81 6.00
CA VAL A 86 -3.96 -11.44 4.76
C VAL A 86 -4.01 -9.92 4.60
N GLY A 87 -4.31 -9.18 5.67
CA GLY A 87 -4.36 -7.72 5.64
C GLY A 87 -3.00 -7.08 5.37
N SER A 88 -1.90 -7.64 5.92
CA SER A 88 -0.54 -7.20 5.57
C SER A 88 -0.26 -7.39 4.07
N ILE A 89 -0.67 -8.52 3.50
CA ILE A 89 -0.50 -8.77 2.07
C ILE A 89 -1.38 -7.83 1.22
N ILE A 90 -2.62 -7.53 1.67
CA ILE A 90 -3.47 -6.51 1.01
C ILE A 90 -2.76 -5.16 0.99
N HIS A 91 -2.14 -4.75 2.10
CA HIS A 91 -1.35 -3.51 2.21
C HIS A 91 -0.20 -3.49 1.20
N GLU A 92 0.62 -4.55 1.17
CA GLU A 92 1.76 -4.63 0.26
C GLU A 92 1.35 -4.66 -1.22
N LEU A 93 0.23 -5.32 -1.55
CA LEU A 93 -0.36 -5.24 -2.88
C LEU A 93 -0.84 -3.81 -3.22
N GLY A 94 -1.24 -3.03 -2.21
CA GLY A 94 -1.56 -1.60 -2.33
C GLY A 94 -0.37 -0.78 -2.82
N HIS A 95 0.83 -1.06 -2.33
CA HIS A 95 2.06 -0.46 -2.87
C HIS A 95 2.24 -0.82 -4.34
N ALA A 96 2.12 -2.08 -4.71
CA ALA A 96 2.23 -2.50 -6.10
C ALA A 96 1.20 -1.81 -7.01
N VAL A 97 0.00 -1.50 -6.52
CA VAL A 97 -1.03 -0.72 -7.23
C VAL A 97 -0.60 0.73 -7.46
N GLY A 98 0.23 1.29 -6.58
CA GLY A 98 0.71 2.68 -6.64
C GLY A 98 0.24 3.55 -5.48
N LEU A 99 -0.36 2.96 -4.44
CA LEU A 99 -0.68 3.67 -3.21
C LEU A 99 0.56 3.78 -2.31
N TRP A 100 0.67 4.90 -1.60
CA TRP A 100 1.66 5.11 -0.56
C TRP A 100 1.00 5.23 0.81
N HIS A 101 1.81 5.41 1.84
CA HIS A 101 1.32 5.46 3.21
C HIS A 101 0.47 6.71 3.47
N GLU A 102 -0.70 6.55 4.04
CA GLU A 102 -1.66 7.64 4.28
C GLU A 102 -1.08 8.75 5.17
N HIS A 103 -0.29 8.38 6.19
CA HIS A 103 0.38 9.35 7.08
C HIS A 103 1.55 10.10 6.41
N CYS A 104 1.92 9.76 5.17
CA CYS A 104 2.89 10.47 4.35
C CYS A 104 2.24 11.39 3.30
N ARG A 105 0.93 11.61 3.36
CA ARG A 105 0.23 12.55 2.46
C ARG A 105 0.78 13.97 2.61
N PRO A 106 0.86 14.74 1.51
CA PRO A 106 1.24 16.16 1.55
C PRO A 106 0.42 17.01 2.53
N ASP A 107 -0.84 16.67 2.78
CA ASP A 107 -1.72 17.40 3.70
C ASP A 107 -1.84 16.77 5.10
N ARG A 108 -1.02 15.74 5.41
CA ARG A 108 -1.13 14.94 6.65
C ARG A 108 -1.06 15.78 7.92
N ASP A 109 -0.32 16.90 7.92
CA ASP A 109 -0.14 17.74 9.11
C ASP A 109 -1.42 18.49 9.55
N GLN A 110 -2.46 18.47 8.71
CA GLN A 110 -3.81 18.91 9.09
C GLN A 110 -4.58 17.86 9.91
N TRP A 111 -4.11 16.59 9.91
CA TRP A 111 -4.81 15.42 10.43
C TRP A 111 -4.05 14.73 11.55
N VAL A 112 -2.75 14.63 11.42
CA VAL A 112 -1.87 13.96 12.40
C VAL A 112 -0.65 14.84 12.71
N THR A 113 -0.11 14.64 13.90
CA THR A 113 1.22 15.11 14.29
C THR A 113 2.14 13.91 14.25
N ILE A 114 3.31 14.06 13.65
CA ILE A 114 4.39 13.08 13.75
C ILE A 114 5.31 13.50 14.89
N ASP A 115 5.46 12.64 15.86
CA ASP A 115 6.44 12.80 16.94
C ASP A 115 7.76 12.16 16.52
N ALA A 116 8.67 12.99 16.00
CA ALA A 116 9.94 12.54 15.48
C ALA A 116 10.86 11.99 16.59
N GLU A 117 10.69 12.44 17.83
CA GLU A 117 11.50 11.96 18.96
C GLU A 117 11.14 10.53 19.35
N SER A 118 9.91 10.11 19.07
CA SER A 118 9.42 8.75 19.32
C SER A 118 9.74 7.75 18.22
N ILE A 119 10.23 8.17 17.04
CA ILE A 119 10.54 7.28 15.91
C ILE A 119 11.84 6.50 16.20
N GLU A 120 11.82 5.20 15.94
CA GLU A 120 12.98 4.32 15.97
C GLU A 120 14.10 4.85 15.04
N ASP A 121 15.34 4.89 15.53
CA ASP A 121 16.47 5.41 14.79
C ASP A 121 16.65 4.70 13.43
N GLY A 122 16.78 5.49 12.37
CA GLY A 122 16.88 4.99 11.00
C GLY A 122 15.54 4.69 10.32
N ARG A 123 14.40 5.00 10.97
CA ARG A 123 13.06 4.85 10.40
C ARG A 123 12.38 6.19 10.07
N GLU A 124 13.08 7.30 10.20
CA GLU A 124 12.56 8.66 9.97
C GLU A 124 12.05 8.84 8.54
N ASP A 125 12.71 8.21 7.58
CA ASP A 125 12.32 8.27 6.16
C ASP A 125 10.95 7.65 5.89
N ASP A 126 10.46 6.73 6.72
CA ASP A 126 9.12 6.14 6.60
C ASP A 126 8.00 7.15 6.87
N PHE A 127 8.34 8.30 7.47
CA PHE A 127 7.40 9.37 7.80
C PHE A 127 7.55 10.62 6.92
N ARG A 128 8.43 10.61 5.91
CA ARG A 128 8.65 11.76 5.03
C ARG A 128 7.56 11.90 3.98
N ILE A 129 7.15 13.14 3.76
CA ILE A 129 6.26 13.51 2.65
C ILE A 129 7.07 13.47 1.34
N ASP A 130 6.44 13.03 0.24
CA ASP A 130 7.05 12.94 -1.09
C ASP A 130 8.37 12.13 -1.12
N PHE A 131 8.41 11.07 -0.31
CA PHE A 131 9.57 10.21 -0.21
C PHE A 131 9.14 8.73 -0.24
N ILE A 132 9.58 7.98 -1.24
CA ILE A 132 9.19 6.59 -1.47
C ILE A 132 10.44 5.75 -1.74
N GLY A 133 10.61 4.68 -0.96
CA GLY A 133 11.68 3.72 -1.20
C GLY A 133 13.09 4.30 -1.13
N GLY A 134 13.33 5.26 -0.23
CA GLY A 134 14.64 5.88 -0.03
C GLY A 134 14.95 7.02 -1.00
N ALA A 135 13.99 7.49 -1.80
CA ALA A 135 14.18 8.57 -2.76
C ALA A 135 13.01 9.56 -2.78
N ALA A 136 13.30 10.79 -3.18
CA ALA A 136 12.25 11.79 -3.45
C ALA A 136 11.36 11.29 -4.59
N ALA A 137 10.05 11.24 -4.34
CA ALA A 137 9.05 10.81 -5.31
C ALA A 137 7.78 11.63 -5.12
N PRO A 138 7.31 12.34 -6.15
CA PRO A 138 6.11 13.15 -6.03
C PRO A 138 4.90 12.25 -5.77
N THR A 139 4.09 12.68 -4.81
CA THR A 139 2.82 12.04 -4.48
C THR A 139 1.66 13.00 -4.66
N CYS A 140 0.45 12.48 -4.73
CA CYS A 140 -0.76 13.29 -4.78
C CYS A 140 -1.82 12.77 -3.81
N ASN A 141 -2.56 13.70 -3.23
CA ASN A 141 -3.71 13.37 -2.42
C ASN A 141 -4.84 12.84 -3.30
N LEU A 142 -5.37 11.70 -2.95
CA LEU A 142 -6.51 11.06 -3.60
C LEU A 142 -7.71 11.19 -2.65
N GLY A 143 -8.47 12.29 -2.78
CA GLY A 143 -9.60 12.63 -1.92
C GLY A 143 -9.25 13.01 -0.48
N ALA A 144 -10.16 12.86 0.48
CA ALA A 144 -9.96 13.25 1.89
C ALA A 144 -9.00 12.30 2.63
N TYR A 145 -8.49 12.73 3.78
CA TYR A 145 -7.66 11.88 4.66
C TYR A 145 -8.49 10.75 5.27
N ASP A 146 -7.92 9.56 5.37
CA ASP A 146 -8.62 8.38 5.87
C ASP A 146 -7.81 7.66 6.97
N TYR A 147 -8.20 7.90 8.23
CA TYR A 147 -7.61 7.21 9.38
C TYR A 147 -7.77 5.68 9.31
N GLY A 148 -8.81 5.18 8.62
CA GLY A 148 -9.09 3.75 8.46
C GLY A 148 -8.46 3.11 7.23
N SER A 149 -7.68 3.87 6.45
CA SER A 149 -6.96 3.33 5.31
C SER A 149 -6.08 2.14 5.72
N ILE A 150 -6.08 1.08 4.92
CA ILE A 150 -5.14 -0.03 5.13
C ILE A 150 -3.68 0.42 4.92
N MET A 151 -3.48 1.55 4.23
CA MET A 151 -2.16 2.15 4.00
C MET A 151 -1.73 3.09 5.14
N HIS A 152 -2.53 3.27 6.18
CA HIS A 152 -2.16 4.06 7.35
C HIS A 152 -1.32 3.24 8.33
N TYR A 153 -0.30 3.83 8.95
CA TYR A 153 0.36 3.24 10.11
C TYR A 153 -0.52 3.40 11.36
N GLY A 154 -0.35 2.50 12.31
CA GLY A 154 -0.93 2.67 13.65
C GLY A 154 -0.23 3.77 14.44
N PRO A 155 -0.82 4.21 15.56
CA PRO A 155 -0.25 5.27 16.42
C PRO A 155 1.19 4.99 16.86
N PHE A 156 1.56 3.73 17.01
CA PHE A 156 2.89 3.29 17.49
C PHE A 156 3.73 2.69 16.36
N GLY A 157 3.42 2.97 15.09
CA GLY A 157 4.18 2.49 13.94
C GLY A 157 5.63 2.97 14.00
N CYS A 158 6.60 2.04 13.98
CA CYS A 158 8.03 2.32 14.12
C CYS A 158 8.39 3.13 15.38
N ALA A 159 7.64 2.97 16.48
CA ALA A 159 7.97 3.61 17.75
C ALA A 159 9.14 2.89 18.43
N LYS A 160 10.15 3.64 18.90
CA LYS A 160 11.26 3.10 19.67
C LYS A 160 10.87 2.67 21.09
N ASP A 161 9.76 3.21 21.57
CA ASP A 161 9.16 2.87 22.85
C ASP A 161 7.65 2.71 22.68
N PRO A 162 7.07 1.54 23.04
CA PRO A 162 5.65 1.25 22.86
C PRO A 162 4.69 2.14 23.67
N ASP A 163 5.19 2.89 24.64
CA ASP A 163 4.41 3.82 25.45
C ASP A 163 4.28 5.22 24.82
N PHE A 164 5.09 5.53 23.80
CA PHE A 164 5.10 6.83 23.13
C PHE A 164 4.71 6.71 21.65
N PRO A 165 3.56 7.30 21.24
CA PRO A 165 3.10 7.21 19.86
C PRO A 165 3.97 8.06 18.92
N THR A 166 4.21 7.54 17.72
CA THR A 166 4.85 8.26 16.61
C THR A 166 3.85 9.08 15.79
N ILE A 167 2.56 8.68 15.81
CA ILE A 167 1.48 9.34 15.06
C ILE A 167 0.34 9.69 15.99
N ILE A 168 0.09 10.98 16.16
CA ILE A 168 -0.93 11.50 17.08
C ILE A 168 -2.03 12.18 16.25
N PRO A 169 -3.30 11.72 16.32
CA PRO A 169 -4.41 12.35 15.62
C PRO A 169 -4.63 13.79 16.12
N ARG A 170 -4.78 14.74 15.20
CA ARG A 170 -5.16 16.14 15.52
C ARG A 170 -6.67 16.35 15.59
N ARG A 171 -7.43 15.38 15.11
CA ARG A 171 -8.91 15.36 15.12
C ARG A 171 -9.38 14.04 15.68
N PRO A 172 -10.59 13.98 16.26
CA PRO A 172 -11.15 12.72 16.71
C PRO A 172 -11.18 11.70 15.59
N VAL A 173 -10.61 10.51 15.83
CA VAL A 173 -10.77 9.37 14.93
C VAL A 173 -12.24 8.96 14.97
N PRO A 174 -12.92 8.77 13.84
CA PRO A 174 -14.32 8.38 13.81
C PRO A 174 -14.57 7.08 14.57
N ASN A 175 -15.72 6.97 15.21
CA ASN A 175 -16.10 5.77 15.95
C ASN A 175 -16.05 4.52 15.05
N GLY A 176 -15.44 3.46 15.56
CA GLY A 176 -15.29 2.20 14.85
C GLY A 176 -14.16 2.19 13.78
N VAL A 177 -13.41 3.29 13.65
CA VAL A 177 -12.22 3.36 12.79
C VAL A 177 -10.98 3.09 13.63
N GLU A 178 -10.13 2.20 13.15
CA GLU A 178 -8.83 1.86 13.76
C GLU A 178 -7.70 2.30 12.83
N MET A 179 -6.81 3.17 13.35
CA MET A 179 -5.58 3.55 12.65
C MET A 179 -4.61 2.38 12.61
N GLY A 180 -4.09 2.06 11.43
CA GLY A 180 -3.15 0.96 11.26
C GLY A 180 -3.80 -0.41 11.14
N GLN A 181 -5.12 -0.46 10.92
CA GLN A 181 -5.82 -1.72 10.68
C GLN A 181 -5.19 -2.52 9.52
N ARG A 182 -5.21 -3.83 9.64
CA ARG A 182 -4.75 -4.79 8.61
C ARG A 182 -5.82 -5.86 8.37
N VAL A 183 -7.06 -5.40 8.13
CA VAL A 183 -8.23 -6.25 7.90
C VAL A 183 -8.66 -6.20 6.44
N ALA A 184 -8.91 -5.00 5.90
CA ALA A 184 -9.50 -4.84 4.57
C ALA A 184 -9.22 -3.45 3.99
N LEU A 185 -9.38 -3.30 2.68
CA LEU A 185 -9.46 -1.99 2.03
C LEU A 185 -10.63 -1.21 2.61
N SER A 186 -10.40 0.03 3.02
CA SER A 186 -11.46 0.97 3.37
C SER A 186 -12.26 1.39 2.13
N ALA A 187 -13.38 2.04 2.32
CA ALA A 187 -14.10 2.71 1.22
C ALA A 187 -13.23 3.82 0.59
N GLY A 188 -12.40 4.46 1.42
CA GLY A 188 -11.43 5.47 0.99
C GLY A 188 -10.35 4.88 0.09
N ASP A 189 -9.75 3.74 0.47
CA ASP A 189 -8.75 3.05 -0.36
C ASP A 189 -9.32 2.70 -1.74
N VAL A 190 -10.53 2.14 -1.79
CA VAL A 190 -11.20 1.80 -3.05
C VAL A 190 -11.39 3.05 -3.92
N ALA A 191 -11.91 4.13 -3.35
CA ALA A 191 -12.11 5.39 -4.08
C ALA A 191 -10.79 6.00 -4.57
N ALA A 192 -9.71 5.91 -3.77
CA ALA A 192 -8.39 6.37 -4.16
C ALA A 192 -7.85 5.62 -5.38
N VAL A 193 -8.01 4.30 -5.41
CA VAL A 193 -7.60 3.48 -6.56
C VAL A 193 -8.38 3.86 -7.81
N GLU A 194 -9.69 4.04 -7.71
CA GLU A 194 -10.51 4.45 -8.86
C GLU A 194 -10.10 5.85 -9.38
N GLN A 195 -9.78 6.78 -8.49
CA GLN A 195 -9.28 8.09 -8.87
C GLN A 195 -7.89 8.02 -9.51
N LEU A 196 -6.97 7.24 -8.92
CA LEU A 196 -5.60 7.05 -9.44
C LEU A 196 -5.60 6.48 -10.87
N TYR A 197 -6.51 5.57 -11.14
CA TYR A 197 -6.64 4.89 -12.44
C TYR A 197 -7.74 5.47 -13.35
N ALA A 198 -8.29 6.64 -13.08
CA ALA A 198 -9.42 7.21 -13.85
C ALA A 198 -9.12 7.33 -15.36
N GLY A 199 -7.87 7.63 -15.75
CA GLY A 199 -7.44 7.71 -17.14
C GLY A 199 -7.01 6.37 -17.76
N VAL A 200 -6.98 5.28 -16.99
CA VAL A 200 -6.55 3.95 -17.46
C VAL A 200 -7.77 3.08 -17.73
N ARG A 201 -7.95 2.67 -19.00
CA ARG A 201 -9.03 1.74 -19.36
C ARG A 201 -8.81 0.39 -18.69
N GLY A 202 -9.87 -0.16 -18.07
CA GLY A 202 -9.84 -1.50 -17.49
C GLY A 202 -9.73 -2.61 -18.54
N PRO A 203 -9.57 -3.87 -18.09
CA PRO A 203 -9.64 -5.01 -18.99
C PRO A 203 -11.00 -5.03 -19.70
N ALA A 204 -11.02 -5.48 -20.96
CA ALA A 204 -12.29 -5.71 -21.66
C ALA A 204 -13.14 -6.72 -20.87
N ALA A 205 -14.44 -6.48 -20.77
CA ALA A 205 -15.35 -7.46 -20.19
C ALA A 205 -15.18 -8.80 -20.93
N PRO A 206 -15.20 -9.94 -20.24
CA PRO A 206 -15.20 -11.23 -20.89
C PRO A 206 -16.45 -11.30 -21.80
N ARG A 207 -16.23 -11.68 -23.06
CA ARG A 207 -17.32 -11.94 -24.01
C ARG A 207 -18.03 -13.24 -23.69
#